data_16fb93557194e2a9466667fead7e7818
#
_entry.id   16fb93557194e2a9466667fead7e7818
#
_cell.length_a   1.000
_cell.length_b   1.000
_cell.length_c   1.000
_cell.angle_alpha   90.00
_cell.angle_beta   90.00
_cell.angle_gamma   90.00
#
_symmetry.space_group_name_H-M   'P 1'
#
loop_
_entity.id
_entity.type
_entity.pdbx_description
1 polymer ?
#
loop_
_entity_poly.entity_id
_entity_poly.type
_entity_poly.pdbx_seq_one_letter_code
_entity_poly.pdbx_strand_id
1 'polypeptide(L)'
;GETFEQQHAVDAILRRRKERLCVVELGHAAPLGNWFAAIGDSPVLAGGLSLVGLDELRRFAGSEHAHATLQECIETVRQRFSAEWLLLVDAYPDLHQLEQNVIPESSITFSVSHPDGRWTSKAESIGGHPSIVHPRIAKAGLRYLRQCFAEPTGEQ
;
A
#
# COMPACT_ATOMS: atom_id res chain seq x y z
N GLY A 1 -16.17 1.96 15.25
CA GLY A 1 -16.32 0.72 15.72
C GLY A 1 -15.85 -0.39 14.83
N GLU A 2 -16.30 -1.53 15.15
CA GLU A 2 -15.94 -2.76 14.44
C GLU A 2 -16.39 -2.78 12.99
N THR A 3 -17.38 -1.95 12.66
CA THR A 3 -17.87 -1.83 11.30
C THR A 3 -17.12 -0.76 10.50
N PHE A 4 -16.25 -0.02 11.16
CA PHE A 4 -15.48 1.02 10.47
C PHE A 4 -14.44 0.40 9.57
N GLU A 5 -14.48 0.74 8.31
CA GLU A 5 -13.54 0.23 7.33
C GLU A 5 -12.64 1.34 6.81
N GLN A 6 -11.33 1.14 6.96
CA GLN A 6 -10.32 2.13 6.62
C GLN A 6 -10.39 2.54 5.15
N GLN A 7 -10.68 1.60 4.26
CA GLN A 7 -10.72 1.90 2.83
C GLN A 7 -11.83 2.88 2.48
N HIS A 8 -12.96 2.81 3.18
CA HIS A 8 -14.06 3.76 2.95
C HIS A 8 -13.67 5.16 3.41
N ALA A 9 -12.94 5.26 4.53
CA ALA A 9 -12.47 6.55 5.01
C ALA A 9 -11.47 7.18 4.03
N VAL A 10 -10.53 6.39 3.53
CA VAL A 10 -9.55 6.85 2.53
C VAL A 10 -10.27 7.29 1.26
N ASP A 11 -11.22 6.48 0.79
CA ASP A 11 -11.99 6.81 -0.41
C ASP A 11 -12.71 8.15 -0.25
N ALA A 12 -13.37 8.36 0.87
CA ALA A 12 -14.10 9.61 1.11
C ALA A 12 -13.18 10.83 1.13
N ILE A 13 -11.99 10.69 1.76
CA ILE A 13 -11.03 11.78 1.80
C ILE A 13 -10.53 12.13 0.40
N LEU A 14 -10.16 11.13 -0.37
CA LEU A 14 -9.59 11.36 -1.71
C LEU A 14 -10.65 11.84 -2.71
N ARG A 15 -11.90 11.41 -2.57
CA ARG A 15 -12.98 11.95 -3.39
C ARG A 15 -13.12 13.46 -3.15
N ARG A 16 -13.09 13.90 -1.90
CA ARG A 16 -13.19 15.33 -1.60
C ARG A 16 -12.00 16.11 -2.16
N ARG A 17 -10.82 15.52 -2.14
CA ARG A 17 -9.61 16.14 -2.67
C ARG A 17 -9.51 16.05 -4.20
N LYS A 18 -10.34 15.23 -4.83
CA LYS A 18 -10.25 14.92 -6.26
C LYS A 18 -8.87 14.36 -6.61
N GLU A 19 -8.39 13.48 -5.74
CA GLU A 19 -7.10 12.81 -5.91
C GLU A 19 -7.30 11.31 -6.03
N ARG A 20 -6.35 10.65 -6.67
CA ARG A 20 -6.41 9.22 -6.93
C ARG A 20 -5.27 8.49 -6.25
N LEU A 21 -5.50 7.21 -6.00
CA LEU A 21 -4.58 6.33 -5.27
C LEU A 21 -4.17 5.16 -6.15
N CYS A 22 -2.89 4.82 -6.11
CA CYS A 22 -2.35 3.57 -6.61
C CYS A 22 -1.84 2.75 -5.43
N VAL A 23 -2.10 1.45 -5.42
CA VAL A 23 -1.59 0.56 -4.36
C VAL A 23 -0.62 -0.46 -4.96
N VAL A 24 0.48 -0.72 -4.25
CA VAL A 24 1.45 -1.75 -4.64
C VAL A 24 1.61 -2.68 -3.44
N GLU A 25 1.29 -3.96 -3.66
CA GLU A 25 1.30 -4.96 -2.60
C GLU A 25 2.28 -6.07 -2.99
N LEU A 26 3.33 -6.23 -2.19
CA LEU A 26 4.36 -7.21 -2.45
C LEU A 26 4.20 -8.41 -1.53
N GLY A 27 4.33 -9.61 -2.07
CA GLY A 27 4.26 -10.84 -1.32
C GLY A 27 3.05 -11.70 -1.68
N HIS A 28 2.44 -12.30 -0.68
CA HIS A 28 1.49 -13.39 -0.88
C HIS A 28 0.02 -13.00 -0.72
N ALA A 29 -0.28 -11.70 -0.80
CA ALA A 29 -1.67 -11.24 -0.75
C ALA A 29 -1.78 -9.85 -1.36
N ALA A 30 -3.01 -9.46 -1.68
CA ALA A 30 -3.30 -8.14 -2.23
C ALA A 30 -4.69 -7.65 -1.78
N PRO A 31 -4.94 -7.58 -0.47
CA PRO A 31 -6.28 -7.19 -0.02
C PRO A 31 -6.67 -5.76 -0.38
N LEU A 32 -5.72 -4.82 -0.42
CA LEU A 32 -6.05 -3.42 -0.70
C LEU A 32 -6.65 -3.24 -2.09
N GLY A 33 -6.07 -3.86 -3.09
CA GLY A 33 -6.62 -3.80 -4.45
C GLY A 33 -8.06 -4.29 -4.50
N ASN A 34 -8.33 -5.41 -3.82
CA ASN A 34 -9.67 -5.97 -3.77
C ASN A 34 -10.65 -5.06 -3.00
N TRP A 35 -10.21 -4.52 -1.86
CA TRP A 35 -11.07 -3.68 -1.03
C TRP A 35 -11.50 -2.41 -1.76
N PHE A 36 -10.56 -1.73 -2.42
CA PHE A 36 -10.89 -0.52 -3.17
C PHE A 36 -11.73 -0.82 -4.42
N ALA A 37 -11.41 -1.92 -5.11
CA ALA A 37 -12.21 -2.30 -6.27
C ALA A 37 -13.66 -2.60 -5.90
N ALA A 38 -13.89 -3.12 -4.70
CA ALA A 38 -15.23 -3.46 -4.22
C ALA A 38 -16.08 -2.25 -3.83
N ILE A 39 -15.49 -1.06 -3.69
CA ILE A 39 -16.26 0.13 -3.31
C ILE A 39 -17.27 0.51 -4.39
N GLY A 40 -17.01 0.19 -5.65
CA GLY A 40 -17.94 0.47 -6.74
C GLY A 40 -18.10 1.97 -7.01
N ASP A 41 -18.19 2.34 -8.27
CA ASP A 41 -18.40 3.72 -8.71
C ASP A 41 -17.44 4.74 -8.10
N SER A 42 -16.33 4.28 -7.53
CA SER A 42 -15.34 5.21 -7.00
C SER A 42 -14.30 5.57 -8.05
N PRO A 43 -14.01 6.86 -8.23
CA PRO A 43 -12.93 7.28 -9.12
C PRO A 43 -11.57 7.26 -8.45
N VAL A 44 -11.48 6.87 -7.17
CA VAL A 44 -10.28 7.04 -6.35
C VAL A 44 -9.17 6.08 -6.75
N LEU A 45 -9.49 4.78 -6.91
CA LEU A 45 -8.45 3.82 -7.24
C LEU A 45 -8.04 3.97 -8.70
N ALA A 46 -6.81 4.42 -8.93
CA ALA A 46 -6.24 4.51 -10.27
C ALA A 46 -5.77 3.15 -10.77
N GLY A 47 -5.33 2.29 -9.86
CA GLY A 47 -4.88 0.95 -10.18
C GLY A 47 -4.09 0.36 -9.04
N GLY A 48 -3.66 -0.89 -9.22
CA GLY A 48 -2.88 -1.58 -8.23
C GLY A 48 -2.00 -2.64 -8.85
N LEU A 49 -0.93 -2.98 -8.16
CA LEU A 49 -0.02 -4.05 -8.53
C LEU A 49 0.07 -5.03 -7.38
N SER A 50 -0.01 -6.31 -7.72
CA SER A 50 0.29 -7.40 -6.79
C SER A 50 1.48 -8.15 -7.36
N LEU A 51 2.62 -8.05 -6.70
CA LEU A 51 3.87 -8.61 -7.19
C LEU A 51 4.52 -9.46 -6.11
N VAL A 52 5.33 -10.43 -6.52
CA VAL A 52 5.99 -11.33 -5.58
C VAL A 52 6.97 -10.57 -4.69
N GLY A 53 7.71 -9.62 -5.25
CA GLY A 53 8.71 -8.90 -4.48
C GLY A 53 9.32 -7.73 -5.25
N LEU A 54 10.38 -7.20 -4.68
CA LEU A 54 11.04 -6.00 -5.19
C LEU A 54 11.63 -6.20 -6.59
N ASP A 55 12.15 -7.37 -6.89
CA ASP A 55 12.74 -7.61 -8.22
C ASP A 55 11.68 -7.48 -9.31
N GLU A 56 10.48 -8.00 -9.07
CA GLU A 56 9.37 -7.88 -10.02
C GLU A 56 8.92 -6.43 -10.16
N LEU A 57 8.95 -5.67 -9.07
CA LEU A 57 8.64 -4.26 -9.12
C LEU A 57 9.64 -3.50 -10.00
N ARG A 58 10.93 -3.80 -9.85
CA ARG A 58 11.97 -3.19 -10.68
C ARG A 58 11.77 -3.52 -12.16
N ARG A 59 11.43 -4.76 -12.48
CA ARG A 59 11.14 -5.15 -13.86
C ARG A 59 9.93 -4.40 -14.40
N PHE A 60 8.91 -4.24 -13.60
CA PHE A 60 7.72 -3.48 -14.01
C PHE A 60 8.06 -2.01 -14.27
N ALA A 61 8.94 -1.43 -13.45
CA ALA A 61 9.35 -0.03 -13.61
C ALA A 61 10.20 0.20 -14.88
N GLY A 62 10.78 -0.87 -15.44
CA GLY A 62 11.52 -0.80 -16.68
C GLY A 62 12.99 -1.15 -16.51
N SER A 63 13.63 -1.53 -17.61
CA SER A 63 15.03 -1.98 -17.57
C SER A 63 16.00 -0.89 -17.13
N GLU A 64 15.69 0.37 -17.43
CA GLU A 64 16.49 1.51 -17.00
C GLU A 64 16.49 1.68 -15.48
N HIS A 65 15.58 1.01 -14.79
CA HIS A 65 15.46 1.06 -13.33
C HIS A 65 16.09 -0.15 -12.64
N ALA A 66 16.88 -0.98 -13.36
CA ALA A 66 17.45 -2.20 -12.79
C ALA A 66 18.29 -1.95 -11.53
N HIS A 67 18.92 -0.78 -11.43
CA HIS A 67 19.72 -0.38 -10.28
C HIS A 67 19.10 0.79 -9.53
N ALA A 68 17.84 1.10 -9.82
CA ALA A 68 17.15 2.20 -9.18
C ALA A 68 16.81 1.88 -7.73
N THR A 69 16.69 2.92 -6.93
CA THR A 69 16.19 2.80 -5.57
C THR A 69 14.70 2.43 -5.61
N LEU A 70 14.22 1.94 -4.48
CA LEU A 70 12.79 1.64 -4.33
C LEU A 70 11.95 2.91 -4.57
N GLN A 71 12.39 4.05 -4.05
CA GLN A 71 11.68 5.31 -4.23
C GLN A 71 11.55 5.67 -5.71
N GLU A 72 12.63 5.51 -6.49
CA GLU A 72 12.60 5.79 -7.92
C GLU A 72 11.64 4.87 -8.67
N CYS A 73 11.64 3.58 -8.34
CA CYS A 73 10.71 2.62 -8.95
C CYS A 73 9.26 3.00 -8.65
N ILE A 74 8.98 3.35 -7.41
CA ILE A 74 7.62 3.68 -6.98
C ILE A 74 7.14 4.98 -7.63
N GLU A 75 8.02 5.97 -7.78
CA GLU A 75 7.64 7.21 -8.46
C GLU A 75 7.28 6.95 -9.91
N THR A 76 8.03 6.08 -10.59
CA THR A 76 7.72 5.67 -11.96
C THR A 76 6.34 5.00 -12.04
N VAL A 77 6.06 4.10 -11.10
CA VAL A 77 4.77 3.40 -11.07
C VAL A 77 3.63 4.39 -10.82
N ARG A 78 3.80 5.29 -9.83
CA ARG A 78 2.76 6.29 -9.53
C ARG A 78 2.43 7.13 -10.76
N GLN A 79 3.47 7.58 -11.48
CA GLN A 79 3.27 8.39 -12.68
C GLN A 79 2.57 7.61 -13.79
N ARG A 80 2.89 6.34 -13.96
CA ARG A 80 2.24 5.50 -14.98
C ARG A 80 0.75 5.33 -14.71
N PHE A 81 0.35 5.29 -13.44
CA PHE A 81 -1.07 5.22 -13.09
C PHE A 81 -1.72 6.60 -13.02
N SER A 82 -0.97 7.67 -13.21
CA SER A 82 -1.48 9.05 -13.09
C SER A 82 -2.18 9.27 -11.75
N ALA A 83 -1.59 8.73 -10.69
CA ALA A 83 -2.13 8.86 -9.33
C ALA A 83 -1.37 9.91 -8.55
N GLU A 84 -2.08 10.64 -7.68
CA GLU A 84 -1.46 11.59 -6.77
C GLU A 84 -0.78 10.89 -5.61
N TRP A 85 -1.34 9.76 -5.16
CA TRP A 85 -0.85 9.01 -4.01
C TRP A 85 -0.51 7.59 -4.41
N LEU A 86 0.53 7.03 -3.78
CA LEU A 86 0.81 5.60 -3.88
C LEU A 86 1.11 5.06 -2.50
N LEU A 87 0.49 3.95 -2.15
CA LEU A 87 0.77 3.19 -0.93
C LEU A 87 1.43 1.88 -1.30
N LEU A 88 2.61 1.64 -0.74
CA LEU A 88 3.36 0.39 -0.90
C LEU A 88 3.33 -0.40 0.40
N VAL A 89 2.98 -1.67 0.31
CA VAL A 89 3.13 -2.65 1.40
C VAL A 89 4.24 -3.62 0.97
N ASP A 90 5.33 -3.67 1.73
CA ASP A 90 6.54 -4.38 1.26
C ASP A 90 6.50 -5.89 1.47
N ALA A 91 5.63 -6.37 2.34
CA ALA A 91 5.63 -7.81 2.60
C ALA A 91 4.30 -8.30 3.16
N TYR A 92 3.66 -9.20 2.42
CA TYR A 92 2.59 -10.04 2.95
C TYR A 92 3.17 -11.45 3.11
N PRO A 93 3.19 -12.02 4.31
CA PRO A 93 3.81 -13.32 4.52
C PRO A 93 3.07 -14.46 3.84
N ASP A 94 3.81 -15.52 3.52
CA ASP A 94 3.23 -16.75 3.01
C ASP A 94 2.65 -17.53 4.19
N LEU A 95 1.35 -17.72 4.20
CA LEU A 95 0.65 -18.41 5.29
C LEU A 95 0.61 -19.93 5.10
N HIS A 96 0.97 -20.43 3.93
CA HIS A 96 0.84 -21.86 3.62
C HIS A 96 2.01 -22.70 4.11
N GLN A 97 3.15 -22.08 4.41
CA GLN A 97 4.35 -22.80 4.79
C GLN A 97 4.50 -22.99 6.30
N LEU A 98 3.51 -22.53 7.07
CA LEU A 98 3.63 -22.53 8.52
C LEU A 98 2.77 -23.65 9.12
N GLU A 99 3.44 -24.53 9.88
CA GLU A 99 2.78 -25.61 10.58
C GLU A 99 2.07 -25.14 11.84
N GLN A 100 2.29 -23.88 12.23
CA GLN A 100 1.73 -23.31 13.45
C GLN A 100 0.50 -22.49 13.16
N ASN A 101 -0.39 -22.42 14.15
CA ASN A 101 -1.62 -21.62 14.04
C ASN A 101 -1.38 -20.13 14.30
N VAL A 102 -0.14 -19.74 14.50
CA VAL A 102 0.22 -18.35 14.76
C VAL A 102 1.38 -17.97 13.86
N ILE A 103 1.17 -16.87 13.12
CA ILE A 103 2.22 -16.29 12.29
C ILE A 103 3.09 -15.43 13.20
N PRO A 104 4.41 -15.68 13.26
CA PRO A 104 5.31 -14.84 14.06
C PRO A 104 5.25 -13.38 13.62
N GLU A 105 5.45 -12.48 14.55
CA GLU A 105 5.55 -11.07 14.21
C GLU A 105 6.76 -10.85 13.32
N SER A 106 6.55 -10.07 12.27
CA SER A 106 7.63 -9.64 11.39
C SER A 106 7.45 -8.15 11.07
N SER A 107 8.54 -7.51 10.71
CA SER A 107 8.51 -6.10 10.38
C SER A 107 7.95 -5.90 8.98
N ILE A 108 6.87 -5.15 8.89
CA ILE A 108 6.24 -4.76 7.62
C ILE A 108 6.47 -3.27 7.46
N THR A 109 6.96 -2.86 6.30
CA THR A 109 7.17 -1.45 6.01
C THR A 109 6.12 -0.95 5.05
N PHE A 110 5.46 0.12 5.45
CA PHE A 110 4.52 0.85 4.61
C PHE A 110 5.22 2.10 4.11
N SER A 111 5.11 2.37 2.81
CA SER A 111 5.70 3.56 2.22
C SER A 111 4.65 4.30 1.42
N VAL A 112 4.72 5.63 1.46
CA VAL A 112 3.77 6.48 0.75
C VAL A 112 4.53 7.46 -0.12
N SER A 113 4.16 7.50 -1.40
CA SER A 113 4.58 8.56 -2.30
C SER A 113 3.48 9.60 -2.30
N HIS A 114 3.84 10.85 -1.95
CA HIS A 114 2.93 11.98 -1.81
C HIS A 114 2.80 12.74 -3.12
N PRO A 115 1.74 13.53 -3.29
CA PRO A 115 1.56 14.33 -4.52
C PRO A 115 2.70 15.32 -4.79
N ASP A 116 3.35 15.82 -3.72
CA ASP A 116 4.47 16.76 -3.85
C ASP A 116 5.82 16.06 -4.07
N GLY A 117 5.82 14.74 -4.23
CA GLY A 117 7.04 13.97 -4.46
C GLY A 117 7.71 13.47 -3.19
N ARG A 118 7.22 13.82 -2.00
CA ARG A 118 7.79 13.29 -0.76
C ARG A 118 7.59 11.78 -0.69
N TRP A 119 8.54 11.15 -0.04
CA TRP A 119 8.53 9.73 0.23
C TRP A 119 8.63 9.51 1.74
N THR A 120 7.64 8.88 2.32
CA THR A 120 7.64 8.60 3.76
C THR A 120 7.39 7.13 4.00
N SER A 121 7.86 6.63 5.14
CA SER A 121 7.72 5.21 5.49
C SER A 121 7.48 5.04 6.98
N LYS A 122 6.86 3.91 7.31
CA LYS A 122 6.66 3.49 8.70
C LYS A 122 6.74 1.97 8.76
N ALA A 123 7.48 1.45 9.72
CA ALA A 123 7.56 0.02 9.96
C ALA A 123 6.69 -0.35 11.15
N GLU A 124 5.99 -1.48 11.06
CA GLU A 124 5.22 -2.05 12.17
C GLU A 124 5.49 -3.54 12.25
N SER A 125 5.48 -4.05 13.48
CA SER A 125 5.64 -5.48 13.73
C SER A 125 4.24 -6.11 13.78
N ILE A 126 3.96 -7.03 12.86
CA ILE A 126 2.63 -7.60 12.72
C ILE A 126 2.72 -9.12 12.61
N GLY A 127 1.88 -9.79 13.37
CA GLY A 127 1.72 -11.24 13.33
C GLY A 127 0.34 -11.62 13.82
N GLY A 128 0.14 -12.88 14.13
CA GLY A 128 -1.10 -13.37 14.70
C GLY A 128 -1.68 -14.56 13.95
N HIS A 129 -2.98 -14.78 14.14
CA HIS A 129 -3.66 -15.91 13.51
C HIS A 129 -3.65 -15.76 11.98
N PRO A 130 -3.43 -16.87 11.24
CA PRO A 130 -3.35 -16.80 9.77
C PRO A 130 -4.55 -16.12 9.11
N SER A 131 -5.74 -16.26 9.67
CA SER A 131 -6.94 -15.66 9.07
C SER A 131 -7.00 -14.14 9.22
N ILE A 132 -6.18 -13.53 10.09
CA ILE A 132 -6.26 -12.10 10.35
C ILE A 132 -5.00 -11.33 9.97
N VAL A 133 -3.88 -12.02 9.67
CA VAL A 133 -2.60 -11.35 9.43
C VAL A 133 -2.67 -10.44 8.20
N HIS A 134 -3.12 -10.95 7.05
CA HIS A 134 -3.18 -10.15 5.84
C HIS A 134 -4.13 -8.95 5.96
N PRO A 135 -5.37 -9.12 6.45
CA PRO A 135 -6.23 -7.95 6.69
C PRO A 135 -5.64 -6.97 7.70
N ARG A 136 -4.96 -7.45 8.73
CA ARG A 136 -4.32 -6.60 9.74
C ARG A 136 -3.24 -5.74 9.12
N ILE A 137 -2.40 -6.33 8.26
CA ILE A 137 -1.36 -5.60 7.54
C ILE A 137 -1.99 -4.52 6.66
N ALA A 138 -3.00 -4.88 5.87
CA ALA A 138 -3.65 -3.93 4.97
C ALA A 138 -4.28 -2.76 5.74
N LYS A 139 -4.95 -3.04 6.86
CA LYS A 139 -5.54 -2.00 7.69
C LYS A 139 -4.49 -1.07 8.28
N ALA A 140 -3.35 -1.63 8.72
CA ALA A 140 -2.25 -0.83 9.23
C ALA A 140 -1.70 0.10 8.14
N GLY A 141 -1.60 -0.38 6.91
CA GLY A 141 -1.17 0.44 5.79
C GLY A 141 -2.10 1.62 5.54
N LEU A 142 -3.41 1.37 5.60
CA LEU A 142 -4.39 2.44 5.40
C LEU A 142 -4.38 3.43 6.56
N ARG A 143 -4.16 2.98 7.80
CA ARG A 143 -4.01 3.90 8.92
C ARG A 143 -2.82 4.83 8.71
N TYR A 144 -1.70 4.27 8.23
CA TYR A 144 -0.52 5.09 7.94
C TYR A 144 -0.80 6.09 6.82
N LEU A 145 -1.46 5.66 5.76
CA LEU A 145 -1.83 6.56 4.66
C LEU A 145 -2.69 7.73 5.19
N ARG A 146 -3.65 7.44 6.06
CA ARG A 146 -4.48 8.48 6.65
C ARG A 146 -3.66 9.45 7.50
N GLN A 147 -2.65 8.95 8.21
CA GLN A 147 -1.73 9.82 8.93
C GLN A 147 -1.00 10.76 7.97
N CYS A 148 -0.61 10.26 6.82
CA CYS A 148 0.03 11.08 5.79
C CYS A 148 -0.89 12.18 5.27
N PHE A 149 -2.19 11.89 5.15
CA PHE A 149 -3.16 12.91 4.74
C PHE A 149 -3.26 14.06 5.74
N ALA A 150 -3.05 13.78 7.01
CA ALA A 150 -3.15 14.78 8.07
C ALA A 150 -1.88 15.59 8.26
N GLU A 151 -0.77 15.18 7.66
CA GLU A 151 0.49 15.89 7.80
C GLU A 151 0.47 17.22 7.07
N PRO A 152 1.15 18.25 7.64
CA PRO A 152 1.32 19.50 6.91
C PRO A 152 2.08 19.27 5.61
N THR A 153 1.84 20.12 4.61
CA THR A 153 2.59 20.05 3.35
C THR A 153 4.05 20.40 3.60
N GLY A 154 4.92 19.99 2.68
CA GLY A 154 6.35 20.28 2.79
C GLY A 154 6.71 21.75 2.69
N GLU A 155 5.73 22.62 2.46
CA GLU A 155 5.95 24.05 2.35
C GLU A 155 5.95 24.78 3.69
N GLN A 156 5.63 24.10 4.75
CA GLN A 156 5.58 24.73 6.06
C GLN A 156 6.93 24.87 6.73
#